data_96a11235833692640113d7552027b3d6
#
_entry.id   96a11235833692640113d7552027b3d6
#
_cell.length_a   1.000
_cell.length_b   1.000
_cell.length_c   1.000
_cell.angle_alpha   90.00
_cell.angle_beta   90.00
_cell.angle_gamma   90.00
#
_symmetry.space_group_name_H-M   'P 1'
#
loop_
_entity.id
_entity.type
_entity.pdbx_description
1 polymer ?
#
loop_
_entity_poly.entity_id
_entity_poly.type
_entity_poly.pdbx_seq_one_letter_code
_entity_poly.pdbx_strand_id
1 'polypeptide(L)'
;MASLYAHIRTRLEGIILTSPAVRVKPAHPIVGAVAPIFSLIAPKFQFKGANKRGIPVSRDPAALLAKYSDPLVYTGPIRVRTGHEILRISSYLLHNLKKVTVPFVVLHGTADRVTDPLASQELYTEAASRHKDLRLYEGFLHDLLFEPERDEIAADIIGWMDRTLGLQAV
;
A
#
# COMPACT_ATOMS: atom_id res chain seq x y z
N MET A 1 15.91 15.59 10.43
CA MET A 1 14.84 14.59 10.26
C MET A 1 13.61 14.91 11.10
N ALA A 2 13.69 15.06 12.43
CA ALA A 2 12.54 15.40 13.28
C ALA A 2 11.80 16.69 12.90
N SER A 3 12.52 17.75 12.49
CA SER A 3 11.94 19.03 12.07
C SER A 3 11.14 18.92 10.76
N LEU A 4 11.62 18.10 9.79
CA LEU A 4 10.90 17.86 8.53
C LEU A 4 9.60 17.06 8.78
N TYR A 5 9.63 16.07 9.68
CA TYR A 5 8.45 15.30 10.08
C TYR A 5 7.41 16.17 10.78
N ALA A 6 7.82 17.07 11.67
CA ALA A 6 6.89 18.00 12.33
C ALA A 6 6.25 18.96 11.32
N HIS A 7 7.02 19.43 10.32
CA HIS A 7 6.51 20.36 9.31
C HIS A 7 5.52 19.69 8.32
N ILE A 8 5.74 18.43 7.97
CA ILE A 8 4.80 17.66 7.14
C ILE A 8 3.51 17.38 7.89
N ARG A 9 3.56 17.01 9.19
CA ARG A 9 2.36 16.74 10.01
C ARG A 9 1.43 17.95 10.13
N THR A 10 1.94 19.16 10.14
CA THR A 10 1.11 20.38 10.24
C THR A 10 0.48 20.82 8.92
N ARG A 11 0.77 20.12 7.81
CA ARG A 11 0.26 20.44 6.47
C ARG A 11 -0.58 19.34 5.84
N LEU A 12 -0.75 18.20 6.51
CA LEU A 12 -1.55 17.09 6.01
C LEU A 12 -2.95 17.14 6.61
N GLU A 13 -3.93 17.39 5.79
CA GLU A 13 -5.34 17.33 6.14
C GLU A 13 -5.81 15.88 6.34
N GLY A 14 -5.22 14.97 5.56
CA GLY A 14 -5.49 13.54 5.67
C GLY A 14 -4.68 12.70 4.69
N ILE A 15 -4.78 11.38 4.82
CA ILE A 15 -4.08 10.40 3.98
C ILE A 15 -5.10 9.42 3.41
N ILE A 16 -5.03 9.17 2.11
CA ILE A 16 -5.80 8.16 1.41
C ILE A 16 -4.85 7.00 1.06
N LEU A 17 -5.19 5.81 1.51
CA LEU A 17 -4.39 4.60 1.33
C LEU A 17 -5.21 3.58 0.54
N THR A 18 -4.81 3.28 -0.69
CA THR A 18 -5.40 2.22 -1.51
C THR A 18 -4.49 1.01 -1.51
N SER A 19 -4.96 -0.12 -1.01
CA SER A 19 -4.23 -1.40 -0.92
C SER A 19 -2.79 -1.25 -0.38
N PRO A 20 -2.58 -0.58 0.77
CA PRO A 20 -1.25 -0.20 1.22
C PRO A 20 -0.40 -1.41 1.64
N ALA A 21 0.89 -1.36 1.34
CA ALA A 21 1.86 -2.39 1.72
C ALA A 21 2.30 -2.25 3.20
N VAL A 22 1.33 -2.22 4.13
CA VAL A 22 1.61 -2.12 5.57
C VAL A 22 2.34 -3.36 6.08
N ARG A 23 1.93 -4.55 5.61
CA ARG A 23 2.62 -5.81 5.88
C ARG A 23 3.04 -6.46 4.57
N VAL A 24 4.33 -6.75 4.47
CA VAL A 24 4.89 -7.54 3.38
C VAL A 24 5.57 -8.77 3.98
N LYS A 25 5.15 -9.95 3.56
CA LYS A 25 5.79 -11.20 3.97
C LYS A 25 6.93 -11.52 3.01
N PRO A 26 8.14 -11.85 3.49
CA PRO A 26 9.18 -12.33 2.62
C PRO A 26 8.73 -13.64 1.94
N ALA A 27 9.15 -13.85 0.70
CA ALA A 27 8.83 -15.06 -0.05
C ALA A 27 9.30 -16.36 0.65
N HIS A 28 10.34 -16.25 1.49
CA HIS A 28 10.85 -17.33 2.32
C HIS A 28 11.47 -16.74 3.60
N PRO A 29 11.36 -17.41 4.78
CA PRO A 29 11.91 -16.91 6.05
C PRO A 29 13.41 -16.58 5.99
N ILE A 30 14.19 -17.41 5.29
CA ILE A 30 15.63 -17.21 5.09
C ILE A 30 15.94 -15.88 4.37
N VAL A 31 15.06 -15.44 3.46
CA VAL A 31 15.25 -14.17 2.75
C VAL A 31 15.24 -13.00 3.74
N GLY A 32 14.38 -13.02 4.75
CA GLY A 32 14.36 -12.00 5.80
C GLY A 32 15.66 -11.90 6.58
N ALA A 33 16.28 -13.04 6.88
CA ALA A 33 17.53 -13.11 7.65
C ALA A 33 18.76 -12.72 6.83
N VAL A 34 18.82 -13.13 5.55
CA VAL A 34 20.00 -12.92 4.69
C VAL A 34 19.95 -11.59 3.92
N ALA A 35 18.74 -11.05 3.67
CA ALA A 35 18.55 -9.83 2.89
C ALA A 35 19.36 -8.62 3.42
N PRO A 36 19.53 -8.36 4.71
CA PRO A 36 20.33 -7.24 5.20
C PRO A 36 21.77 -7.31 4.69
N ILE A 37 22.44 -8.46 4.91
CA ILE A 37 23.85 -8.65 4.52
C ILE A 37 23.98 -8.66 3.00
N PHE A 38 23.11 -9.41 2.30
CA PHE A 38 23.18 -9.52 0.84
C PHE A 38 22.85 -8.19 0.14
N SER A 39 21.98 -7.36 0.72
CA SER A 39 21.67 -6.03 0.21
C SER A 39 22.83 -5.05 0.27
N LEU A 40 23.81 -5.27 1.16
CA LEU A 40 25.04 -4.49 1.24
C LEU A 40 26.08 -4.94 0.21
N ILE A 41 26.23 -6.26 0.03
CA ILE A 41 27.25 -6.84 -0.85
C ILE A 41 26.83 -6.76 -2.31
N ALA A 42 25.57 -7.05 -2.62
CA ALA A 42 25.03 -7.12 -3.97
C ALA A 42 23.70 -6.35 -4.13
N PRO A 43 23.68 -5.02 -3.89
CA PRO A 43 22.45 -4.23 -3.84
C PRO A 43 21.65 -4.22 -5.16
N LYS A 44 22.34 -4.36 -6.29
CA LYS A 44 21.75 -4.37 -7.64
C LYS A 44 21.34 -5.75 -8.12
N PHE A 45 21.69 -6.80 -7.38
CA PHE A 45 21.30 -8.16 -7.74
C PHE A 45 19.77 -8.28 -7.80
N GLN A 46 19.28 -8.97 -8.82
CA GLN A 46 17.85 -9.13 -9.09
C GLN A 46 17.43 -10.56 -8.81
N PHE A 47 16.47 -10.75 -7.93
CA PHE A 47 15.95 -12.06 -7.57
C PHE A 47 14.66 -12.34 -8.35
N LYS A 48 14.70 -13.26 -9.31
CA LYS A 48 13.56 -13.59 -10.18
C LYS A 48 12.35 -14.16 -9.41
N GLY A 49 12.58 -14.83 -8.27
CA GLY A 49 11.53 -15.45 -7.45
C GLY A 49 10.69 -14.47 -6.61
N ALA A 50 11.11 -13.20 -6.49
CA ALA A 50 10.36 -12.19 -5.74
C ALA A 50 9.27 -11.51 -6.58
N ASN A 51 9.24 -11.78 -7.88
CA ASN A 51 8.25 -11.19 -8.77
C ASN A 51 6.96 -12.01 -8.75
N LYS A 52 5.89 -11.42 -8.26
CA LYS A 52 4.54 -11.99 -8.28
C LYS A 52 3.90 -11.89 -9.68
N ARG A 53 4.68 -12.16 -10.75
CA ARG A 53 4.16 -12.18 -12.12
C ARG A 53 2.98 -13.15 -12.24
N GLY A 54 1.92 -12.70 -12.91
CA GLY A 54 0.73 -13.51 -13.15
C GLY A 54 -0.30 -13.49 -12.02
N ILE A 55 -0.07 -12.74 -10.93
CA ILE A 55 -1.14 -12.45 -9.99
C ILE A 55 -1.98 -11.33 -10.60
N PRO A 56 -3.28 -11.58 -10.86
CA PRO A 56 -4.15 -10.53 -11.34
C PRO A 56 -4.25 -9.43 -10.26
N VAL A 57 -4.14 -8.18 -10.69
CA VAL A 57 -4.22 -7.00 -9.81
C VAL A 57 -5.55 -6.26 -9.97
N SER A 58 -6.31 -6.59 -11.01
CA SER A 58 -7.66 -6.10 -11.29
C SER A 58 -8.47 -7.22 -11.93
N ARG A 59 -9.78 -7.16 -11.81
CA ARG A 59 -10.75 -8.04 -12.49
C ARG A 59 -11.09 -7.53 -13.89
N ASP A 60 -10.68 -6.29 -14.25
CA ASP A 60 -10.88 -5.71 -15.57
C ASP A 60 -9.75 -6.11 -16.54
N PRO A 61 -10.02 -6.94 -17.58
CA PRO A 61 -9.01 -7.35 -18.54
C PRO A 61 -8.43 -6.18 -19.35
N ALA A 62 -9.23 -5.14 -19.63
CA ALA A 62 -8.77 -3.96 -20.36
C ALA A 62 -7.78 -3.15 -19.53
N ALA A 63 -8.02 -3.00 -18.22
CA ALA A 63 -7.11 -2.36 -17.30
C ALA A 63 -5.79 -3.14 -17.18
N LEU A 64 -5.84 -4.48 -17.12
CA LEU A 64 -4.65 -5.33 -17.10
C LEU A 64 -3.84 -5.17 -18.39
N LEU A 65 -4.51 -5.14 -19.55
CA LEU A 65 -3.85 -4.94 -20.84
C LEU A 65 -3.15 -3.56 -20.87
N ALA A 66 -3.85 -2.50 -20.49
CA ALA A 66 -3.31 -1.15 -20.44
C ALA A 66 -2.07 -1.08 -19.52
N LYS A 67 -2.16 -1.64 -18.31
CA LYS A 67 -1.06 -1.68 -17.34
C LYS A 67 0.18 -2.39 -17.89
N TYR A 68 0.01 -3.59 -18.46
CA TYR A 68 1.16 -4.38 -18.92
C TYR A 68 1.72 -3.94 -20.28
N SER A 69 0.97 -3.11 -21.03
CA SER A 69 1.42 -2.48 -22.27
C SER A 69 2.14 -1.14 -22.03
N ASP A 70 1.98 -0.56 -20.85
CA ASP A 70 2.58 0.73 -20.52
C ASP A 70 4.11 0.58 -20.33
N PRO A 71 4.94 1.25 -21.15
CA PRO A 71 6.39 1.19 -21.04
C PRO A 71 6.94 1.78 -19.72
N LEU A 72 6.15 2.58 -18.99
CA LEU A 72 6.52 3.13 -17.71
C LEU A 72 6.30 2.14 -16.55
N VAL A 73 5.50 1.09 -16.76
CA VAL A 73 5.28 0.05 -15.76
C VAL A 73 6.42 -0.95 -15.75
N TYR A 74 7.17 -0.94 -14.66
CA TYR A 74 8.27 -1.89 -14.49
C TYR A 74 7.78 -3.29 -14.19
N THR A 75 8.02 -4.22 -15.12
CA THR A 75 7.64 -5.63 -14.99
C THR A 75 8.83 -6.55 -14.70
N GLY A 76 10.01 -5.99 -14.49
CA GLY A 76 11.25 -6.73 -14.23
C GLY A 76 11.36 -7.26 -12.79
N PRO A 77 12.39 -8.07 -12.50
CA PRO A 77 12.66 -8.58 -11.17
C PRO A 77 13.11 -7.47 -10.22
N ILE A 78 12.65 -7.54 -8.96
CA ILE A 78 12.97 -6.54 -7.93
C ILE A 78 14.43 -6.69 -7.50
N ARG A 79 15.13 -5.58 -7.32
CA ARG A 79 16.49 -5.57 -6.77
C ARG A 79 16.47 -5.96 -5.30
N VAL A 80 17.50 -6.68 -4.87
CA VAL A 80 17.63 -7.15 -3.47
C VAL A 80 17.55 -5.97 -2.49
N ARG A 81 18.23 -4.85 -2.77
CA ARG A 81 18.16 -3.67 -1.91
C ARG A 81 16.75 -3.11 -1.81
N THR A 82 16.03 -3.01 -2.91
CA THR A 82 14.64 -2.54 -2.92
C THR A 82 13.75 -3.45 -2.07
N GLY A 83 13.85 -4.77 -2.27
CA GLY A 83 13.10 -5.74 -1.48
C GLY A 83 13.41 -5.65 0.02
N HIS A 84 14.69 -5.52 0.37
CA HIS A 84 15.11 -5.34 1.76
C HIS A 84 14.52 -4.07 2.40
N GLU A 85 14.57 -2.93 1.70
CA GLU A 85 14.02 -1.67 2.23
C GLU A 85 12.49 -1.74 2.37
N ILE A 86 11.78 -2.40 1.46
CA ILE A 86 10.34 -2.63 1.60
C ILE A 86 10.03 -3.42 2.86
N LEU A 87 10.74 -4.54 3.10
CA LEU A 87 10.57 -5.35 4.31
C LEU A 87 10.88 -4.56 5.58
N ARG A 88 11.96 -3.76 5.55
CA ARG A 88 12.39 -2.92 6.68
C ARG A 88 11.33 -1.84 7.01
N ILE A 89 10.81 -1.16 6.00
CA ILE A 89 9.80 -0.11 6.18
C ILE A 89 8.49 -0.72 6.66
N SER A 90 8.04 -1.84 6.09
CA SER A 90 6.83 -2.54 6.52
C SER A 90 6.93 -3.00 7.97
N SER A 91 8.08 -3.58 8.37
CA SER A 91 8.31 -3.96 9.76
C SER A 91 8.30 -2.75 10.70
N TYR A 92 8.96 -1.65 10.31
CA TYR A 92 8.93 -0.40 11.09
C TYR A 92 7.51 0.14 11.25
N LEU A 93 6.71 0.14 10.20
CA LEU A 93 5.32 0.61 10.25
C LEU A 93 4.48 -0.23 11.22
N LEU A 94 4.54 -1.56 11.13
CA LEU A 94 3.80 -2.46 12.01
C LEU A 94 4.11 -2.22 13.50
N HIS A 95 5.37 -1.95 13.84
CA HIS A 95 5.75 -1.64 15.22
C HIS A 95 5.35 -0.22 15.68
N ASN A 96 4.92 0.64 14.76
CA ASN A 96 4.65 2.05 15.03
C ASN A 96 3.24 2.50 14.64
N LEU A 97 2.30 1.59 14.39
CA LEU A 97 0.92 1.92 14.00
C LEU A 97 0.26 2.89 14.98
N LYS A 98 0.48 2.72 16.28
CA LYS A 98 -0.03 3.60 17.34
C LYS A 98 0.46 5.05 17.26
N LYS A 99 1.49 5.32 16.46
CA LYS A 99 2.00 6.68 16.22
C LYS A 99 1.30 7.40 15.08
N VAL A 100 0.45 6.71 14.33
CA VAL A 100 -0.34 7.31 13.24
C VAL A 100 -1.49 8.09 13.86
N THR A 101 -1.40 9.41 13.81
CA THR A 101 -2.38 10.35 14.41
C THR A 101 -3.06 11.25 13.38
N VAL A 102 -2.59 11.24 12.13
CA VAL A 102 -3.16 12.01 11.02
C VAL A 102 -4.48 11.37 10.59
N PRO A 103 -5.51 12.15 10.19
CA PRO A 103 -6.72 11.58 9.58
C PRO A 103 -6.38 10.70 8.38
N PHE A 104 -7.04 9.55 8.26
CA PHE A 104 -6.83 8.69 7.08
C PHE A 104 -8.05 7.84 6.74
N VAL A 105 -8.13 7.47 5.48
CA VAL A 105 -8.96 6.37 5.01
C VAL A 105 -8.08 5.30 4.40
N VAL A 106 -8.37 4.05 4.70
CA VAL A 106 -7.74 2.90 4.05
C VAL A 106 -8.79 2.10 3.30
N LEU A 107 -8.53 1.87 2.01
CA LEU A 107 -9.38 1.11 1.10
C LEU A 107 -8.62 -0.15 0.67
N HIS A 108 -9.25 -1.34 0.73
CA HIS A 108 -8.57 -2.58 0.39
C HIS A 108 -9.53 -3.61 -0.21
N GLY A 109 -9.11 -4.31 -1.24
CA GLY A 109 -9.82 -5.44 -1.80
C GLY A 109 -9.60 -6.70 -0.96
N THR A 110 -10.66 -7.42 -0.58
CA THR A 110 -10.52 -8.62 0.27
C THR A 110 -9.84 -9.79 -0.43
N ALA A 111 -9.83 -9.82 -1.77
CA ALA A 111 -9.14 -10.82 -2.57
C ALA A 111 -7.74 -10.40 -3.03
N ASP A 112 -7.18 -9.30 -2.49
CA ASP A 112 -5.83 -8.85 -2.80
C ASP A 112 -4.79 -9.91 -2.39
N ARG A 113 -3.93 -10.27 -3.37
CA ARG A 113 -2.81 -11.22 -3.19
C ARG A 113 -1.44 -10.55 -3.28
N VAL A 114 -1.40 -9.24 -3.52
CA VAL A 114 -0.17 -8.45 -3.59
C VAL A 114 0.20 -7.93 -2.22
N THR A 115 -0.74 -7.29 -1.54
CA THR A 115 -0.62 -6.80 -0.17
C THR A 115 -1.61 -7.51 0.76
N ASP A 116 -1.53 -7.28 2.05
CA ASP A 116 -2.30 -8.01 3.06
C ASP A 116 -3.49 -7.17 3.57
N PRO A 117 -4.76 -7.49 3.22
CA PRO A 117 -5.93 -6.76 3.71
C PRO A 117 -6.05 -6.76 5.24
N LEU A 118 -5.59 -7.83 5.90
CA LEU A 118 -5.60 -7.90 7.37
C LEU A 118 -4.68 -6.86 8.00
N ALA A 119 -3.60 -6.48 7.31
CA ALA A 119 -2.72 -5.41 7.80
C ALA A 119 -3.37 -4.03 7.71
N SER A 120 -4.28 -3.82 6.76
CA SER A 120 -5.10 -2.60 6.69
C SER A 120 -6.12 -2.53 7.84
N GLN A 121 -6.71 -3.65 8.21
CA GLN A 121 -7.58 -3.75 9.39
C GLN A 121 -6.79 -3.48 10.69
N GLU A 122 -5.58 -4.02 10.79
CA GLU A 122 -4.69 -3.79 11.93
C GLU A 122 -4.28 -2.31 12.01
N LEU A 123 -3.93 -1.67 10.89
CA LEU A 123 -3.68 -0.24 10.84
C LEU A 123 -4.89 0.56 11.34
N TYR A 124 -6.08 0.24 10.86
CA TYR A 124 -7.31 0.90 11.31
C TYR A 124 -7.53 0.71 12.81
N THR A 125 -7.33 -0.47 13.34
CA THR A 125 -7.56 -0.79 14.76
C THR A 125 -6.53 -0.09 15.67
N GLU A 126 -5.24 -0.19 15.33
CA GLU A 126 -4.13 0.21 16.19
C GLU A 126 -3.75 1.70 16.09
N ALA A 127 -4.07 2.37 14.96
CA ALA A 127 -3.71 3.77 14.78
C ALA A 127 -4.40 4.67 15.81
N ALA A 128 -3.65 5.64 16.35
CA ALA A 128 -4.18 6.62 17.32
C ALA A 128 -4.92 7.79 16.67
N SER A 129 -5.10 7.79 15.35
CA SER A 129 -5.93 8.80 14.66
C SER A 129 -7.37 8.79 15.20
N ARG A 130 -7.92 9.97 15.44
CA ARG A 130 -9.33 10.16 15.84
C ARG A 130 -10.29 10.14 14.66
N HIS A 131 -9.79 10.42 13.46
CA HIS A 131 -10.54 10.44 12.20
C HIS A 131 -9.91 9.40 11.27
N LYS A 132 -10.48 8.22 11.28
CA LYS A 132 -9.99 7.09 10.48
C LYS A 132 -11.14 6.27 9.97
N ASP A 133 -11.09 5.90 8.71
CA ASP A 133 -12.06 5.05 8.03
C ASP A 133 -11.39 3.83 7.39
N LEU A 134 -12.12 2.72 7.37
CA LEU A 134 -11.73 1.50 6.67
C LEU A 134 -12.84 1.11 5.68
N ARG A 135 -12.47 0.88 4.42
CA ARG A 135 -13.34 0.35 3.38
C ARG A 135 -12.76 -0.95 2.84
N LEU A 136 -13.49 -2.02 3.02
CA LEU A 136 -13.15 -3.32 2.46
C LEU A 136 -14.12 -3.65 1.33
N TYR A 137 -13.58 -3.92 0.13
CA TYR A 137 -14.37 -4.28 -1.05
C TYR A 137 -14.27 -5.78 -1.26
N GLU A 138 -15.41 -6.46 -1.11
CA GLU A 138 -15.47 -7.92 -1.16
C GLU A 138 -15.16 -8.45 -2.55
N GLY A 139 -14.18 -9.35 -2.65
CA GLY A 139 -13.75 -9.97 -3.89
C GLY A 139 -12.88 -9.08 -4.80
N PHE A 140 -12.62 -7.82 -4.41
CA PHE A 140 -11.78 -6.91 -5.22
C PHE A 140 -10.29 -7.25 -5.04
N LEU A 141 -9.51 -6.92 -6.08
CA LEU A 141 -8.08 -7.18 -6.12
C LEU A 141 -7.27 -5.96 -5.67
N HIS A 142 -6.00 -5.90 -6.09
CA HIS A 142 -5.02 -4.91 -5.59
C HIS A 142 -5.24 -3.49 -6.12
N ASP A 143 -5.42 -3.35 -7.42
CA ASP A 143 -5.51 -2.05 -8.10
C ASP A 143 -6.97 -1.54 -8.10
N LEU A 144 -7.47 -1.12 -6.95
CA LEU A 144 -8.88 -0.74 -6.73
C LEU A 144 -9.42 0.24 -7.77
N LEU A 145 -8.66 1.28 -8.13
CA LEU A 145 -9.07 2.28 -9.12
C LEU A 145 -8.98 1.79 -10.57
N PHE A 146 -8.60 0.53 -10.78
CA PHE A 146 -8.63 -0.16 -12.06
C PHE A 146 -9.63 -1.32 -12.07
N GLU A 147 -10.41 -1.48 -11.00
CA GLU A 147 -11.51 -2.45 -10.97
C GLU A 147 -12.70 -1.97 -11.85
N PRO A 148 -13.60 -2.86 -12.27
CA PRO A 148 -14.80 -2.47 -13.01
C PRO A 148 -15.63 -1.40 -12.28
N GLU A 149 -15.71 -1.47 -10.96
CA GLU A 149 -16.46 -0.55 -10.08
C GLU A 149 -15.64 0.66 -9.60
N ARG A 150 -14.60 1.06 -10.32
CA ARG A 150 -13.70 2.18 -9.97
C ARG A 150 -14.40 3.50 -9.67
N ASP A 151 -15.54 3.75 -10.30
CA ASP A 151 -16.28 5.00 -10.09
C ASP A 151 -16.92 5.05 -8.69
N GLU A 152 -17.36 3.91 -8.16
CA GLU A 152 -17.85 3.77 -6.79
C GLU A 152 -16.71 4.00 -5.78
N ILE A 153 -15.55 3.41 -6.03
CA ILE A 153 -14.36 3.60 -5.19
C ILE A 153 -13.91 5.06 -5.21
N ALA A 154 -13.91 5.69 -6.38
CA ALA A 154 -13.59 7.10 -6.51
C ALA A 154 -14.58 7.99 -5.75
N ALA A 155 -15.88 7.68 -5.81
CA ALA A 155 -16.91 8.40 -5.05
C ALA A 155 -16.69 8.25 -3.53
N ASP A 156 -16.33 7.07 -3.04
CA ASP A 156 -16.00 6.83 -1.64
C ASP A 156 -14.81 7.69 -1.18
N ILE A 157 -13.77 7.79 -2.02
CA ILE A 157 -12.57 8.61 -1.77
C ILE A 157 -12.96 10.10 -1.71
N ILE A 158 -13.67 10.59 -2.72
CA ILE A 158 -14.09 12.00 -2.81
C ILE A 158 -14.98 12.35 -1.61
N GLY A 159 -15.97 11.52 -1.30
CA GLY A 159 -16.84 11.74 -0.16
C GLY A 159 -16.08 11.77 1.18
N TRP A 160 -15.00 10.97 1.32
CA TRP A 160 -14.15 11.06 2.50
C TRP A 160 -13.35 12.37 2.53
N MET A 161 -12.82 12.80 1.40
CA MET A 161 -12.09 14.08 1.28
C MET A 161 -13.00 15.25 1.66
N ASP A 162 -14.21 15.31 1.13
CA ASP A 162 -15.18 16.38 1.40
C ASP A 162 -15.52 16.47 2.90
N ARG A 163 -15.77 15.33 3.52
CA ARG A 163 -16.02 15.29 4.98
C ARG A 163 -14.81 15.74 5.80
N THR A 164 -13.62 15.32 5.40
CA THR A 164 -12.37 15.63 6.12
C THR A 164 -11.97 17.09 5.98
N LEU A 165 -12.23 17.70 4.84
CA LEU A 165 -11.95 19.11 4.57
C LEU A 165 -13.08 20.05 5.01
N GLY A 166 -14.20 19.53 5.54
CA GLY A 166 -15.37 20.31 5.90
C GLY A 166 -16.12 20.86 4.68
N LEU A 167 -15.83 20.34 3.48
CA LEU A 167 -16.56 20.68 2.26
C LEU A 167 -17.84 19.87 2.25
N GLN A 168 -18.82 20.27 3.05
CA GLN A 168 -20.17 19.73 2.92
C GLN A 168 -20.77 20.26 1.64
N ALA A 169 -21.35 19.38 0.83
CA ALA A 169 -22.07 19.76 -0.37
C ALA A 169 -23.14 20.83 0.00
N VAL A 170 -23.02 21.99 -0.61
CA VAL A 170 -24.02 23.05 -0.60
C VAL A 170 -25.18 22.63 -1.49
#